data_59a5fae7813ae4f76252d74842e4235d
#
_entry.id   59a5fae7813ae4f76252d74842e4235d
#
_cell.length_a   1.000
_cell.length_b   1.000
_cell.length_c   1.000
_cell.angle_alpha   90.00
_cell.angle_beta   90.00
_cell.angle_gamma   90.00
#
_symmetry.space_group_name_H-M   'P 1'
#
loop_
_entity.id
_entity.type
_entity.pdbx_description
1 polymer ?
#
loop_
_entity_poly.entity_id
_entity_poly.type
_entity_poly.pdbx_seq_one_letter_code
_entity_poly.pdbx_strand_id
1 'polypeptide(L)'
;MPYLTSADNTKLYVKEWGAGPPVVLLHGWPLSSDSWDDQAMAIADAGYRAIAYDRRGFGRSDQPWSGYDYNTLADDLACVIEQTGAKDATLVGFSMGGGEVARYMSRHAGKSVVKAALISSVVPFMLKTPDNPEGTDASVFDEMTAGMKEDRAKFFAGFFKDFFGVSLLAHPTSVEQLEWARSVSMQAGLKGTLACAKSFATTDFRADLAAFNVPTLIIHGTDDKTVPINPAGRAAAKGIAGSTLIEYDGAPHGLFATHKARLTSDLLTFLGR
;
A
#
# COMPACT_ATOMS: atom_id res chain seq x y z
N MET A 1 -17.70 -15.32 -3.38
CA MET A 1 -18.27 -14.65 -2.16
C MET A 1 -17.40 -13.45 -1.86
N PRO A 2 -17.93 -12.29 -1.46
CA PRO A 2 -17.11 -11.09 -1.26
C PRO A 2 -16.30 -11.10 0.04
N TYR A 3 -16.33 -12.18 0.82
CA TYR A 3 -15.61 -12.32 2.07
C TYR A 3 -14.83 -13.63 2.13
N LEU A 4 -13.58 -13.53 2.56
CA LEU A 4 -12.71 -14.64 2.95
C LEU A 4 -12.55 -14.63 4.46
N THR A 5 -12.15 -15.76 5.03
CA THR A 5 -11.96 -15.87 6.49
C THR A 5 -10.50 -16.23 6.76
N SER A 6 -9.80 -15.37 7.50
CA SER A 6 -8.41 -15.60 7.92
C SER A 6 -8.30 -16.65 9.02
N ALA A 7 -7.10 -17.06 9.37
CA ALA A 7 -6.83 -18.10 10.36
C ALA A 7 -7.37 -17.77 11.76
N ASP A 8 -7.50 -16.48 12.10
CA ASP A 8 -8.04 -15.99 13.37
C ASP A 8 -9.55 -15.65 13.28
N ASN A 9 -10.23 -16.11 12.22
CA ASN A 9 -11.64 -15.87 11.89
C ASN A 9 -11.99 -14.42 11.52
N THR A 10 -11.02 -13.56 11.25
CA THR A 10 -11.28 -12.21 10.71
C THR A 10 -11.80 -12.32 9.28
N LYS A 11 -12.92 -11.68 8.97
CA LYS A 11 -13.49 -11.63 7.62
C LYS A 11 -12.85 -10.51 6.84
N LEU A 12 -12.28 -10.85 5.69
CA LEU A 12 -11.65 -9.93 4.75
C LEU A 12 -12.55 -9.76 3.54
N TYR A 13 -12.95 -8.53 3.25
CA TYR A 13 -13.71 -8.23 2.03
C TYR A 13 -12.77 -8.26 0.82
N VAL A 14 -13.20 -8.96 -0.22
CA VAL A 14 -12.45 -9.10 -1.47
C VAL A 14 -13.36 -8.80 -2.65
N LYS A 15 -12.85 -8.07 -3.63
CA LYS A 15 -13.48 -7.88 -4.94
C LYS A 15 -12.54 -8.34 -6.04
N GLU A 16 -13.12 -8.96 -7.06
CA GLU A 16 -12.40 -9.54 -8.18
C GLU A 16 -13.02 -9.11 -9.49
N TRP A 17 -12.20 -8.67 -10.43
CA TRP A 17 -12.63 -8.26 -11.76
C TRP A 17 -11.77 -8.91 -12.84
N GLY A 18 -12.38 -9.24 -13.99
CA GLY A 18 -11.70 -9.87 -15.11
C GLY A 18 -11.40 -11.34 -14.92
N ALA A 19 -10.58 -11.87 -15.83
CA ALA A 19 -10.12 -13.25 -15.85
C ALA A 19 -8.71 -13.31 -16.46
N GLY A 20 -7.93 -14.35 -16.11
CA GLY A 20 -6.55 -14.52 -16.57
C GLY A 20 -5.55 -14.55 -15.43
N PRO A 21 -4.26 -14.19 -15.68
CA PRO A 21 -3.24 -14.19 -14.63
C PRO A 21 -3.61 -13.25 -13.47
N PRO A 22 -3.49 -13.69 -12.20
CA PRO A 22 -3.93 -12.88 -11.07
C PRO A 22 -2.98 -11.74 -10.75
N VAL A 23 -3.57 -10.57 -10.43
CA VAL A 23 -2.88 -9.40 -9.90
C VAL A 23 -3.56 -9.02 -8.58
N VAL A 24 -2.84 -9.16 -7.47
CA VAL A 24 -3.34 -8.84 -6.13
C VAL A 24 -2.94 -7.42 -5.76
N LEU A 25 -3.92 -6.58 -5.44
CA LEU A 25 -3.77 -5.15 -5.19
C LEU A 25 -3.97 -4.86 -3.70
N LEU A 26 -2.92 -4.37 -3.05
CA LEU A 26 -2.87 -4.08 -1.62
C LEU A 26 -2.90 -2.57 -1.40
N HIS A 27 -3.96 -2.07 -0.76
CA HIS A 27 -4.17 -0.63 -0.57
C HIS A 27 -3.25 -0.01 0.49
N GLY A 28 -3.03 1.30 0.38
CA GLY A 28 -2.32 2.10 1.38
C GLY A 28 -3.19 2.46 2.58
N TRP A 29 -2.54 2.84 3.68
CA TRP A 29 -3.19 3.45 4.82
C TRP A 29 -3.58 4.91 4.51
N PRO A 30 -4.72 5.40 4.94
CA PRO A 30 -5.81 4.74 5.68
C PRO A 30 -7.00 4.37 4.77
N LEU A 31 -6.75 4.03 3.53
CA LEU A 31 -7.75 3.79 2.49
C LEU A 31 -8.34 2.37 2.54
N SER A 32 -9.00 1.97 1.46
CA SER A 32 -9.53 0.62 1.20
C SER A 32 -9.17 0.16 -0.21
N SER A 33 -9.58 -1.05 -0.58
CA SER A 33 -9.42 -1.58 -1.93
C SER A 33 -10.01 -0.67 -3.03
N ASP A 34 -10.95 0.21 -2.67
CA ASP A 34 -11.57 1.15 -3.63
C ASP A 34 -10.57 2.17 -4.19
N SER A 35 -9.42 2.37 -3.53
CA SER A 35 -8.34 3.21 -4.07
C SER A 35 -7.69 2.61 -5.33
N TRP A 36 -7.93 1.34 -5.61
CA TRP A 36 -7.40 0.65 -6.77
C TRP A 36 -8.40 0.49 -7.93
N ASP A 37 -9.64 1.02 -7.81
CA ASP A 37 -10.71 0.73 -8.78
C ASP A 37 -10.34 1.08 -10.22
N ASP A 38 -9.72 2.23 -10.45
CA ASP A 38 -9.28 2.64 -11.79
C ASP A 38 -8.22 1.68 -12.38
N GLN A 39 -7.21 1.30 -11.58
CA GLN A 39 -6.17 0.39 -12.01
C GLN A 39 -6.68 -1.04 -12.14
N ALA A 40 -7.54 -1.49 -11.20
CA ALA A 40 -8.14 -2.82 -11.23
C ALA A 40 -9.00 -3.03 -12.48
N MET A 41 -9.78 -2.02 -12.86
CA MET A 41 -10.59 -2.05 -14.09
C MET A 41 -9.68 -2.14 -15.33
N ALA A 42 -8.66 -1.30 -15.43
CA ALA A 42 -7.74 -1.32 -16.56
C ALA A 42 -6.93 -2.63 -16.65
N ILE A 43 -6.54 -3.21 -15.52
CA ILE A 43 -5.87 -4.50 -15.42
C ILE A 43 -6.82 -5.62 -15.91
N ALA A 44 -8.09 -5.58 -15.52
CA ALA A 44 -9.11 -6.52 -15.97
C ALA A 44 -9.37 -6.41 -17.48
N ASP A 45 -9.50 -5.20 -18.00
CA ASP A 45 -9.67 -4.92 -19.44
C ASP A 45 -8.47 -5.41 -20.27
N ALA A 46 -7.28 -5.41 -19.67
CA ALA A 46 -6.05 -5.93 -20.28
C ALA A 46 -5.94 -7.48 -20.27
N GLY A 47 -6.95 -8.20 -19.74
CA GLY A 47 -6.99 -9.65 -19.72
C GLY A 47 -6.32 -10.31 -18.52
N TYR A 48 -6.23 -9.60 -17.40
CA TYR A 48 -5.79 -10.11 -16.11
C TYR A 48 -6.97 -10.24 -15.14
N ARG A 49 -6.76 -10.98 -14.07
CA ARG A 49 -7.70 -11.07 -12.95
C ARG A 49 -7.23 -10.15 -11.83
N ALA A 50 -7.82 -8.98 -11.70
CA ALA A 50 -7.55 -8.04 -10.63
C ALA A 50 -8.27 -8.49 -9.35
N ILE A 51 -7.52 -8.67 -8.26
CA ILE A 51 -7.99 -9.06 -6.93
C ILE A 51 -7.60 -7.96 -5.96
N ALA A 52 -8.57 -7.23 -5.42
CA ALA A 52 -8.33 -6.20 -4.42
C ALA A 52 -9.07 -6.56 -3.13
N TYR A 53 -8.44 -6.35 -1.97
CA TYR A 53 -9.10 -6.65 -0.70
C TYR A 53 -8.96 -5.48 0.29
N ASP A 54 -9.94 -5.36 1.18
CA ASP A 54 -9.85 -4.44 2.30
C ASP A 54 -9.05 -5.12 3.42
N ARG A 55 -7.96 -4.50 3.87
CA ARG A 55 -7.17 -4.96 5.02
C ARG A 55 -8.06 -5.03 6.26
N ARG A 56 -7.80 -5.97 7.18
CA ARG A 56 -8.44 -5.98 8.50
C ARG A 56 -8.43 -4.58 9.12
N GLY A 57 -9.54 -4.16 9.70
CA GLY A 57 -9.70 -2.84 10.31
C GLY A 57 -10.08 -1.73 9.34
N PHE A 58 -10.15 -1.99 8.03
CA PHE A 58 -10.42 -0.99 6.98
C PHE A 58 -11.58 -1.41 6.08
N GLY A 59 -12.22 -0.40 5.49
CA GLY A 59 -13.29 -0.59 4.52
C GLY A 59 -14.41 -1.50 5.07
N ARG A 60 -14.68 -2.58 4.34
CA ARG A 60 -15.75 -3.55 4.62
C ARG A 60 -15.27 -4.79 5.40
N SER A 61 -13.96 -4.90 5.66
CA SER A 61 -13.40 -5.99 6.46
C SER A 61 -13.71 -5.83 7.96
N ASP A 62 -13.66 -6.95 8.70
CA ASP A 62 -13.82 -6.93 10.15
C ASP A 62 -12.77 -6.02 10.82
N GLN A 63 -13.15 -5.47 11.98
CA GLN A 63 -12.33 -4.55 12.77
C GLN A 63 -11.91 -5.21 14.10
N PRO A 64 -11.00 -6.22 14.09
CA PRO A 64 -10.57 -6.89 15.30
C PRO A 64 -9.81 -5.94 16.23
N TRP A 65 -9.72 -6.27 17.51
CA TRP A 65 -8.98 -5.49 18.50
C TRP A 65 -7.46 -5.53 18.33
N SER A 66 -6.91 -6.57 17.70
CA SER A 66 -5.46 -6.84 17.54
C SER A 66 -5.15 -7.45 16.17
N GLY A 67 -3.88 -7.76 15.91
CA GLY A 67 -3.44 -8.40 14.67
C GLY A 67 -3.13 -7.40 13.57
N TYR A 68 -2.61 -6.23 13.90
CA TYR A 68 -2.25 -5.18 12.95
C TYR A 68 -0.74 -5.08 12.70
N ASP A 69 0.02 -6.06 13.15
CA ASP A 69 1.44 -6.20 12.82
C ASP A 69 1.61 -6.85 11.43
N TYR A 70 2.76 -6.60 10.79
CA TYR A 70 2.99 -7.06 9.43
C TYR A 70 3.09 -8.58 9.27
N ASN A 71 3.38 -9.33 10.32
CA ASN A 71 3.35 -10.79 10.24
C ASN A 71 1.91 -11.27 10.04
N THR A 72 0.99 -10.74 10.86
CA THR A 72 -0.44 -11.03 10.73
C THR A 72 -1.00 -10.55 9.37
N LEU A 73 -0.60 -9.37 8.91
CA LEU A 73 -1.05 -8.83 7.62
C LEU A 73 -0.52 -9.67 6.44
N ALA A 74 0.71 -10.19 6.52
CA ALA A 74 1.24 -11.12 5.52
C ALA A 74 0.53 -12.48 5.56
N ASP A 75 0.10 -12.95 6.73
CA ASP A 75 -0.73 -14.16 6.86
C ASP A 75 -2.13 -13.95 6.27
N ASP A 76 -2.71 -12.75 6.41
CA ASP A 76 -3.95 -12.37 5.72
C ASP A 76 -3.79 -12.39 4.19
N LEU A 77 -2.68 -11.84 3.68
CA LEU A 77 -2.37 -11.90 2.25
C LEU A 77 -2.23 -13.34 1.77
N ALA A 78 -1.58 -14.22 2.55
CA ALA A 78 -1.51 -15.64 2.24
C ALA A 78 -2.89 -16.29 2.14
N CYS A 79 -3.79 -15.95 3.06
CA CYS A 79 -5.18 -16.39 3.06
C CYS A 79 -5.93 -15.89 1.79
N VAL A 80 -5.73 -14.62 1.39
CA VAL A 80 -6.32 -14.08 0.16
C VAL A 80 -5.81 -14.85 -1.06
N ILE A 81 -4.51 -15.05 -1.20
CA ILE A 81 -3.90 -15.79 -2.33
C ILE A 81 -4.46 -17.22 -2.39
N GLU A 82 -4.51 -17.91 -1.26
CA GLU A 82 -4.96 -19.29 -1.18
C GLU A 82 -6.45 -19.43 -1.51
N GLN A 83 -7.32 -18.68 -0.83
CA GLN A 83 -8.77 -18.82 -0.98
C GLN A 83 -9.30 -18.27 -2.31
N THR A 84 -8.61 -17.30 -2.92
CA THR A 84 -8.93 -16.87 -4.30
C THR A 84 -8.32 -17.79 -5.36
N GLY A 85 -7.43 -18.71 -4.99
CA GLY A 85 -6.70 -19.55 -5.91
C GLY A 85 -5.75 -18.76 -6.83
N ALA A 86 -5.21 -17.66 -6.36
CA ALA A 86 -4.28 -16.80 -7.11
C ALA A 86 -2.88 -17.46 -7.18
N LYS A 87 -2.68 -18.30 -8.20
CA LYS A 87 -1.39 -18.93 -8.51
C LYS A 87 -0.63 -18.06 -9.51
N ASP A 88 0.69 -18.01 -9.34
CA ASP A 88 1.57 -17.21 -10.20
C ASP A 88 1.16 -15.73 -10.24
N ALA A 89 0.81 -15.19 -9.08
CA ALA A 89 0.28 -13.85 -8.92
C ALA A 89 1.35 -12.76 -9.08
N THR A 90 0.95 -11.60 -9.58
CA THR A 90 1.68 -10.36 -9.38
C THR A 90 1.12 -9.66 -8.15
N LEU A 91 1.97 -9.32 -7.18
CA LEU A 91 1.58 -8.51 -6.03
C LEU A 91 1.88 -7.04 -6.29
N VAL A 92 0.91 -6.16 -6.06
CA VAL A 92 1.06 -4.70 -6.21
C VAL A 92 0.70 -4.04 -4.88
N GLY A 93 1.69 -3.55 -4.15
CA GLY A 93 1.49 -2.91 -2.84
C GLY A 93 1.70 -1.40 -2.91
N PHE A 94 0.67 -0.63 -2.54
CA PHE A 94 0.76 0.81 -2.40
C PHE A 94 1.03 1.19 -0.95
N SER A 95 2.04 2.05 -0.72
CA SER A 95 2.35 2.62 0.60
C SER A 95 2.53 1.53 1.67
N MET A 96 1.68 1.51 2.71
CA MET A 96 1.63 0.44 3.72
C MET A 96 1.49 -0.95 3.09
N GLY A 97 0.73 -1.09 2.00
CA GLY A 97 0.55 -2.36 1.29
C GLY A 97 1.85 -2.93 0.72
N GLY A 98 2.83 -2.08 0.41
CA GLY A 98 4.16 -2.52 0.01
C GLY A 98 4.93 -3.24 1.14
N GLY A 99 4.70 -2.83 2.38
CA GLY A 99 5.23 -3.55 3.56
C GLY A 99 4.63 -4.95 3.72
N GLU A 100 3.35 -5.12 3.39
CA GLU A 100 2.71 -6.44 3.38
C GLU A 100 3.34 -7.34 2.30
N VAL A 101 3.57 -6.80 1.10
CA VAL A 101 4.29 -7.52 0.04
C VAL A 101 5.67 -7.93 0.54
N ALA A 102 6.46 -7.00 1.10
CA ALA A 102 7.80 -7.30 1.59
C ALA A 102 7.79 -8.40 2.66
N ARG A 103 6.93 -8.30 3.66
CA ARG A 103 6.82 -9.31 4.71
C ARG A 103 6.29 -10.64 4.17
N TYR A 104 5.41 -10.64 3.17
CA TYR A 104 4.96 -11.87 2.51
C TYR A 104 6.10 -12.57 1.78
N MET A 105 6.90 -11.80 1.02
CA MET A 105 8.05 -12.38 0.29
C MET A 105 9.03 -13.10 1.22
N SER A 106 9.31 -12.57 2.41
CA SER A 106 10.19 -13.22 3.37
C SER A 106 9.49 -14.32 4.18
N ARG A 107 8.34 -14.02 4.78
CA ARG A 107 7.64 -14.91 5.70
C ARG A 107 7.04 -16.15 5.04
N HIS A 108 6.52 -15.98 3.82
CA HIS A 108 5.93 -17.05 3.01
C HIS A 108 6.80 -17.47 1.81
N ALA A 109 8.06 -17.01 1.77
CA ALA A 109 9.03 -17.29 0.70
C ALA A 109 8.51 -16.98 -0.70
N GLY A 110 7.65 -15.96 -0.85
CA GLY A 110 7.04 -15.57 -2.11
C GLY A 110 6.20 -16.66 -2.79
N LYS A 111 5.63 -17.60 -2.01
CA LYS A 111 4.81 -18.70 -2.54
C LYS A 111 3.71 -18.16 -3.46
N SER A 112 3.60 -18.75 -4.67
CA SER A 112 2.62 -18.36 -5.70
C SER A 112 2.80 -16.94 -6.25
N VAL A 113 3.97 -16.33 -6.12
CA VAL A 113 4.28 -14.98 -6.63
C VAL A 113 5.30 -15.07 -7.76
N VAL A 114 5.03 -14.39 -8.87
CA VAL A 114 5.93 -14.33 -10.04
C VAL A 114 6.45 -12.93 -10.34
N LYS A 115 5.79 -11.88 -9.84
CA LYS A 115 6.21 -10.47 -9.95
C LYS A 115 5.78 -9.71 -8.71
N ALA A 116 6.49 -8.63 -8.36
CA ALA A 116 6.12 -7.71 -7.29
C ALA A 116 6.24 -6.25 -7.74
N ALA A 117 5.32 -5.38 -7.31
CA ALA A 117 5.40 -3.95 -7.52
C ALA A 117 5.19 -3.19 -6.20
N LEU A 118 6.09 -2.27 -5.89
CA LEU A 118 6.06 -1.41 -4.71
C LEU A 118 5.81 0.04 -5.15
N ILE A 119 4.62 0.56 -4.85
CA ILE A 119 4.19 1.89 -5.28
C ILE A 119 4.18 2.83 -4.07
N SER A 120 4.99 3.89 -4.08
CA SER A 120 5.14 4.83 -2.94
C SER A 120 5.25 4.10 -1.59
N SER A 121 5.98 2.99 -1.57
CA SER A 121 5.98 2.01 -0.47
C SER A 121 6.77 2.49 0.75
N VAL A 122 6.35 2.08 1.94
CA VAL A 122 7.04 2.30 3.23
C VAL A 122 8.33 1.47 3.41
N VAL A 123 8.66 0.63 2.44
CA VAL A 123 9.83 -0.27 2.44
C VAL A 123 11.08 0.51 2.03
N PRO A 124 12.24 0.34 2.71
CA PRO A 124 12.52 -0.67 3.72
C PRO A 124 12.31 -0.25 5.17
N PHE A 125 12.36 1.04 5.52
CA PHE A 125 12.22 1.46 6.91
C PHE A 125 11.90 2.93 7.03
N MET A 126 10.80 3.24 7.72
CA MET A 126 10.31 4.62 7.84
C MET A 126 10.99 5.40 8.98
N LEU A 127 11.20 4.77 10.15
CA LEU A 127 11.66 5.47 11.33
C LEU A 127 13.12 5.90 11.19
N LYS A 128 13.42 7.14 11.57
CA LYS A 128 14.78 7.65 11.69
C LYS A 128 15.46 7.02 12.89
N THR A 129 16.62 6.43 12.64
CA THR A 129 17.50 5.81 13.62
C THR A 129 18.96 6.11 13.27
N PRO A 130 19.94 5.85 14.16
CA PRO A 130 21.36 6.05 13.82
C PRO A 130 21.80 5.31 12.54
N ASP A 131 21.20 4.18 12.22
CA ASP A 131 21.46 3.37 11.03
C ASP A 131 20.45 3.60 9.89
N ASN A 132 19.48 4.52 10.06
CA ASN A 132 18.57 5.05 9.05
C ASN A 132 18.41 6.58 9.20
N PRO A 133 19.47 7.38 8.99
CA PRO A 133 19.47 8.81 9.27
C PRO A 133 18.54 9.63 8.38
N GLU A 134 18.16 9.13 7.20
CA GLU A 134 17.21 9.78 6.28
C GLU A 134 15.75 9.43 6.60
N GLY A 135 15.48 8.59 7.57
CA GLY A 135 14.13 8.22 8.01
C GLY A 135 13.36 9.40 8.62
N THR A 136 12.08 9.19 8.83
CA THR A 136 11.15 10.16 9.42
C THR A 136 11.30 10.18 10.94
N ASP A 137 11.41 11.35 11.54
CA ASP A 137 11.54 11.49 12.99
C ASP A 137 10.32 10.91 13.74
N ALA A 138 10.55 10.29 14.89
CA ALA A 138 9.50 9.67 15.71
C ALA A 138 8.38 10.67 16.09
N SER A 139 8.74 11.95 16.32
CA SER A 139 7.77 13.00 16.65
C SER A 139 6.68 13.17 15.60
N VAL A 140 6.97 12.96 14.31
CA VAL A 140 5.98 13.04 13.22
C VAL A 140 4.90 11.97 13.41
N PHE A 141 5.28 10.75 13.77
CA PHE A 141 4.33 9.66 14.02
C PHE A 141 3.55 9.85 15.32
N ASP A 142 4.18 10.46 16.34
CA ASP A 142 3.52 10.82 17.59
C ASP A 142 2.46 11.91 17.35
N GLU A 143 2.78 12.94 16.58
CA GLU A 143 1.86 14.01 16.17
C GLU A 143 0.68 13.47 15.34
N MET A 144 0.94 12.57 14.38
CA MET A 144 -0.12 11.87 13.64
C MET A 144 -1.06 11.12 14.59
N THR A 145 -0.49 10.38 15.55
CA THR A 145 -1.26 9.62 16.55
C THR A 145 -2.08 10.55 17.44
N ALA A 146 -1.50 11.65 17.92
CA ALA A 146 -2.18 12.64 18.74
C ALA A 146 -3.34 13.30 17.97
N GLY A 147 -3.08 13.78 16.75
CA GLY A 147 -4.10 14.41 15.90
C GLY A 147 -5.28 13.49 15.59
N MET A 148 -5.03 12.20 15.32
CA MET A 148 -6.10 11.23 15.10
C MET A 148 -6.91 10.95 16.36
N LYS A 149 -6.30 10.99 17.55
CA LYS A 149 -7.01 10.82 18.83
C LYS A 149 -7.82 12.05 19.21
N GLU A 150 -7.33 13.25 18.88
CA GLU A 150 -8.00 14.51 19.17
C GLU A 150 -9.22 14.71 18.24
N ASP A 151 -9.00 14.72 16.92
CA ASP A 151 -10.04 14.88 15.90
C ASP A 151 -9.60 14.18 14.60
N ARG A 152 -9.98 12.92 14.46
CA ARG A 152 -9.62 12.10 13.28
C ARG A 152 -10.14 12.70 11.97
N ALA A 153 -11.31 13.31 11.98
CA ALA A 153 -11.91 13.88 10.77
C ALA A 153 -11.13 15.12 10.30
N LYS A 154 -10.72 15.98 11.23
CA LYS A 154 -9.86 17.14 10.97
C LYS A 154 -8.46 16.72 10.54
N PHE A 155 -7.88 15.71 11.22
CA PHE A 155 -6.58 15.17 10.86
C PHE A 155 -6.55 14.71 9.41
N PHE A 156 -7.49 13.87 8.97
CA PHE A 156 -7.54 13.40 7.59
C PHE A 156 -7.83 14.49 6.56
N ALA A 157 -8.58 15.52 6.93
CA ALA A 157 -8.79 16.67 6.05
C ALA A 157 -7.47 17.44 5.75
N GLY A 158 -6.55 17.50 6.71
CA GLY A 158 -5.20 18.03 6.52
C GLY A 158 -4.28 17.04 5.80
N PHE A 159 -4.22 15.82 6.29
CA PHE A 159 -3.35 14.74 5.78
C PHE A 159 -3.49 14.52 4.27
N PHE A 160 -4.71 14.48 3.73
CA PHE A 160 -4.92 14.26 2.30
C PHE A 160 -4.49 15.42 1.41
N LYS A 161 -4.30 16.63 1.94
CA LYS A 161 -3.70 17.71 1.15
C LYS A 161 -2.24 17.39 0.84
N ASP A 162 -1.46 17.00 1.83
CA ASP A 162 -0.05 16.62 1.63
C ASP A 162 0.07 15.31 0.84
N PHE A 163 -0.80 14.34 1.14
CA PHE A 163 -0.87 13.04 0.45
C PHE A 163 -1.07 13.18 -1.07
N PHE A 164 -1.90 14.11 -1.51
CA PHE A 164 -2.15 14.38 -2.94
C PHE A 164 -1.36 15.59 -3.46
N GLY A 165 -0.49 16.22 -2.68
CA GLY A 165 0.31 17.36 -3.10
C GLY A 165 -0.48 18.65 -3.32
N VAL A 166 -1.60 18.82 -2.63
CA VAL A 166 -2.43 20.04 -2.73
C VAL A 166 -1.80 21.16 -1.91
N SER A 167 -1.60 22.31 -2.56
CA SER A 167 -1.07 23.52 -1.94
C SER A 167 -1.84 24.76 -2.42
N LEU A 168 -1.42 25.95 -2.01
CA LEU A 168 -2.02 27.20 -2.50
C LEU A 168 -1.83 27.39 -4.02
N LEU A 169 -0.78 26.80 -4.60
CA LEU A 169 -0.42 26.98 -6.00
C LEU A 169 -0.61 25.72 -6.86
N ALA A 170 -0.83 24.57 -6.25
CA ALA A 170 -0.94 23.30 -6.94
C ALA A 170 -2.19 22.52 -6.48
N HIS A 171 -2.99 22.11 -7.45
CA HIS A 171 -4.22 21.34 -7.24
C HIS A 171 -4.21 20.10 -8.16
N PRO A 172 -3.34 19.09 -7.89
CA PRO A 172 -3.18 17.93 -8.77
C PRO A 172 -4.37 16.95 -8.70
N THR A 173 -5.33 17.21 -7.82
CA THR A 173 -6.58 16.46 -7.70
C THR A 173 -7.74 17.38 -7.30
N SER A 174 -8.98 16.92 -7.46
CA SER A 174 -10.19 17.69 -7.12
C SER A 174 -10.48 17.70 -5.61
N VAL A 175 -11.32 18.63 -5.16
CA VAL A 175 -11.81 18.68 -3.78
C VAL A 175 -12.63 17.43 -3.47
N GLU A 176 -13.41 16.94 -4.43
CA GLU A 176 -14.22 15.74 -4.31
C GLU A 176 -13.35 14.49 -4.08
N GLN A 177 -12.17 14.43 -4.69
CA GLN A 177 -11.21 13.34 -4.44
C GLN A 177 -10.65 13.39 -3.01
N LEU A 178 -10.41 14.58 -2.46
CA LEU A 178 -10.01 14.74 -1.05
C LEU A 178 -11.14 14.31 -0.11
N GLU A 179 -12.36 14.69 -0.39
CA GLU A 179 -13.55 14.32 0.39
C GLU A 179 -13.83 12.82 0.31
N TRP A 180 -13.68 12.22 -0.87
CA TRP A 180 -13.78 10.79 -1.07
C TRP A 180 -12.74 10.04 -0.21
N ALA A 181 -11.47 10.43 -0.29
CA ALA A 181 -10.40 9.79 0.48
C ALA A 181 -10.64 9.89 2.00
N ARG A 182 -11.08 11.06 2.47
CA ARG A 182 -11.48 11.24 3.87
C ARG A 182 -12.65 10.35 4.25
N SER A 183 -13.68 10.26 3.40
CA SER A 183 -14.87 9.42 3.64
C SER A 183 -14.50 7.95 3.76
N VAL A 184 -13.66 7.43 2.85
CA VAL A 184 -13.14 6.06 2.90
C VAL A 184 -12.35 5.82 4.18
N SER A 185 -11.47 6.75 4.57
CA SER A 185 -10.65 6.63 5.78
C SER A 185 -11.48 6.61 7.07
N MET A 186 -12.61 7.29 7.08
CA MET A 186 -13.51 7.33 8.24
C MET A 186 -14.30 6.02 8.44
N GLN A 187 -14.35 5.13 7.44
CA GLN A 187 -14.93 3.79 7.56
C GLN A 187 -14.00 2.84 8.34
N ALA A 188 -12.70 3.11 8.37
CA ALA A 188 -11.75 2.32 9.14
C ALA A 188 -12.01 2.44 10.66
N GLY A 189 -11.78 1.36 11.39
CA GLY A 189 -11.81 1.37 12.86
C GLY A 189 -10.68 2.22 13.45
N LEU A 190 -10.98 3.06 14.45
CA LEU A 190 -9.95 3.88 15.09
C LEU A 190 -8.79 3.03 15.61
N LYS A 191 -9.08 1.88 16.22
CA LYS A 191 -8.05 0.95 16.73
C LYS A 191 -7.12 0.47 15.62
N GLY A 192 -7.68 0.00 14.50
CA GLY A 192 -6.91 -0.45 13.32
C GLY A 192 -6.11 0.69 12.71
N THR A 193 -6.71 1.86 12.57
CA THR A 193 -6.05 3.07 12.06
C THR A 193 -4.79 3.41 12.86
N LEU A 194 -4.90 3.49 14.19
CA LEU A 194 -3.76 3.82 15.07
C LEU A 194 -2.72 2.70 15.13
N ALA A 195 -3.15 1.44 15.18
CA ALA A 195 -2.25 0.29 15.25
C ALA A 195 -1.44 0.13 13.96
N CYS A 196 -2.08 0.29 12.80
CA CYS A 196 -1.39 0.26 11.51
C CYS A 196 -0.42 1.44 11.34
N ALA A 197 -0.80 2.65 11.81
CA ALA A 197 0.11 3.80 11.81
C ALA A 197 1.41 3.49 12.59
N LYS A 198 1.28 2.88 13.76
CA LYS A 198 2.45 2.41 14.52
C LYS A 198 3.23 1.34 13.76
N SER A 199 2.53 0.37 13.16
CA SER A 199 3.18 -0.75 12.46
C SER A 199 4.03 -0.28 11.28
N PHE A 200 3.50 0.56 10.38
CA PHE A 200 4.29 1.03 9.24
C PHE A 200 5.42 1.99 9.66
N ALA A 201 5.24 2.75 10.76
CA ALA A 201 6.28 3.64 11.26
C ALA A 201 7.49 2.87 11.79
N THR A 202 7.27 1.76 12.51
CA THR A 202 8.31 1.10 13.32
C THR A 202 8.79 -0.24 12.79
N THR A 203 8.17 -0.80 11.74
CA THR A 203 8.60 -2.09 11.19
C THR A 203 9.79 -1.90 10.26
N ASP A 204 10.86 -2.60 10.55
CA ASP A 204 12.05 -2.67 9.72
C ASP A 204 11.93 -3.85 8.75
N PHE A 205 11.92 -3.54 7.44
CA PHE A 205 11.84 -4.52 6.35
C PHE A 205 13.19 -4.74 5.67
N ARG A 206 14.28 -4.19 6.19
CA ARG A 206 15.60 -4.33 5.54
C ARG A 206 16.02 -5.78 5.39
N ALA A 207 15.69 -6.63 6.36
CA ALA A 207 15.93 -8.07 6.27
C ALA A 207 15.03 -8.78 5.25
N ASP A 208 13.86 -8.22 4.93
CA ASP A 208 12.90 -8.81 3.98
C ASP A 208 13.33 -8.61 2.51
N LEU A 209 14.21 -7.62 2.22
CA LEU A 209 14.58 -7.25 0.85
C LEU A 209 15.27 -8.38 0.09
N ALA A 210 16.07 -9.19 0.77
CA ALA A 210 16.78 -10.33 0.17
C ALA A 210 15.83 -11.45 -0.30
N ALA A 211 14.57 -11.45 0.13
CA ALA A 211 13.58 -12.44 -0.28
C ALA A 211 12.91 -12.13 -1.62
N PHE A 212 13.14 -10.95 -2.19
CA PHE A 212 12.60 -10.59 -3.52
C PHE A 212 13.43 -11.28 -4.61
N ASN A 213 13.02 -12.48 -4.98
CA ASN A 213 13.63 -13.33 -6.00
C ASN A 213 12.85 -13.35 -7.32
N VAL A 214 11.96 -12.39 -7.53
CA VAL A 214 11.12 -12.21 -8.71
C VAL A 214 11.33 -10.82 -9.34
N PRO A 215 11.02 -10.61 -10.62
CA PRO A 215 11.02 -9.28 -11.20
C PRO A 215 10.25 -8.30 -10.33
N THR A 216 10.90 -7.21 -9.93
CA THR A 216 10.34 -6.23 -9.00
C THR A 216 10.37 -4.84 -9.59
N LEU A 217 9.20 -4.19 -9.63
CA LEU A 217 9.02 -2.80 -10.03
C LEU A 217 8.85 -1.93 -8.79
N ILE A 218 9.54 -0.79 -8.76
CA ILE A 218 9.38 0.24 -7.72
C ILE A 218 8.98 1.53 -8.42
N ILE A 219 7.85 2.14 -8.03
CA ILE A 219 7.41 3.44 -8.53
C ILE A 219 7.28 4.39 -7.34
N HIS A 220 7.88 5.57 -7.42
CA HIS A 220 7.84 6.53 -6.31
C HIS A 220 7.85 7.97 -6.81
N GLY A 221 7.06 8.83 -6.15
CA GLY A 221 7.06 10.27 -6.42
C GLY A 221 8.25 10.97 -5.78
N THR A 222 8.90 11.90 -6.50
CA THR A 222 10.07 12.63 -5.95
C THR A 222 9.69 13.72 -4.93
N ASP A 223 8.43 14.19 -4.94
CA ASP A 223 7.87 15.14 -3.94
C ASP A 223 6.88 14.47 -2.96
N ASP A 224 7.09 13.17 -2.72
CA ASP A 224 6.29 12.42 -1.73
C ASP A 224 6.67 12.86 -0.31
N LYS A 225 5.77 13.62 0.34
CA LYS A 225 5.93 14.13 1.70
C LYS A 225 5.42 13.16 2.77
N THR A 226 4.63 12.17 2.37
CA THR A 226 4.08 11.14 3.27
C THR A 226 5.10 10.02 3.49
N VAL A 227 5.73 9.56 2.42
CA VAL A 227 6.80 8.55 2.42
C VAL A 227 7.96 9.10 1.58
N PRO A 228 8.94 9.78 2.18
CA PRO A 228 10.06 10.36 1.42
C PRO A 228 10.81 9.31 0.60
N ILE A 229 11.09 9.61 -0.67
CA ILE A 229 11.64 8.65 -1.63
C ILE A 229 13.03 8.11 -1.24
N ASN A 230 13.88 8.91 -0.59
CA ASN A 230 15.25 8.51 -0.27
C ASN A 230 15.32 7.30 0.68
N PRO A 231 14.71 7.34 1.88
CA PRO A 231 14.73 6.22 2.82
C PRO A 231 13.78 5.07 2.39
N ALA A 232 12.95 5.29 1.37
CA ALA A 232 11.97 4.33 0.88
C ALA A 232 12.31 3.82 -0.52
N GLY A 233 11.71 4.35 -1.59
CA GLY A 233 11.86 3.82 -2.96
C GLY A 233 13.30 3.66 -3.43
N ARG A 234 14.16 4.65 -3.19
CA ARG A 234 15.59 4.59 -3.57
C ARG A 234 16.36 3.58 -2.72
N ALA A 235 16.07 3.50 -1.42
CA ALA A 235 16.70 2.52 -0.54
C ALA A 235 16.22 1.09 -0.86
N ALA A 236 14.93 0.90 -1.13
CA ALA A 236 14.38 -0.40 -1.57
C ALA A 236 15.04 -0.86 -2.89
N ALA A 237 15.20 0.05 -3.87
CA ALA A 237 15.83 -0.27 -5.15
C ALA A 237 17.31 -0.69 -5.00
N LYS A 238 18.02 -0.13 -4.02
CA LYS A 238 19.40 -0.55 -3.70
C LYS A 238 19.44 -1.93 -3.02
N GLY A 239 18.42 -2.25 -2.23
CA GLY A 239 18.37 -3.49 -1.45
C GLY A 239 17.76 -4.69 -2.19
N ILE A 240 16.91 -4.46 -3.19
CA ILE A 240 16.26 -5.52 -4.00
C ILE A 240 17.03 -5.69 -5.29
N ALA A 241 17.78 -6.79 -5.40
CA ALA A 241 18.60 -7.09 -6.56
C ALA A 241 17.74 -7.21 -7.84
N GLY A 242 18.15 -6.52 -8.90
CA GLY A 242 17.47 -6.57 -10.19
C GLY A 242 16.12 -5.85 -10.24
N SER A 243 15.76 -5.07 -9.22
CA SER A 243 14.56 -4.24 -9.27
C SER A 243 14.72 -3.08 -10.26
N THR A 244 13.59 -2.65 -10.82
CA THR A 244 13.49 -1.45 -11.67
C THR A 244 12.85 -0.33 -10.87
N LEU A 245 13.54 0.80 -10.71
CA LEU A 245 12.98 2.01 -10.10
C LEU A 245 12.52 2.99 -11.19
N ILE A 246 11.27 3.44 -11.10
CA ILE A 246 10.72 4.52 -11.90
C ILE A 246 10.36 5.67 -10.95
N GLU A 247 11.08 6.77 -11.07
CA GLU A 247 10.79 7.99 -10.33
C GLU A 247 9.78 8.86 -11.10
N TYR A 248 8.76 9.33 -10.39
CA TYR A 248 7.79 10.29 -10.93
C TYR A 248 8.17 11.67 -10.44
N ASP A 249 8.78 12.44 -11.32
CA ASP A 249 9.30 13.78 -10.99
C ASP A 249 8.19 14.73 -10.52
N GLY A 250 8.41 15.38 -9.37
CA GLY A 250 7.46 16.29 -8.74
C GLY A 250 6.17 15.62 -8.22
N ALA A 251 6.01 14.31 -8.35
CA ALA A 251 4.79 13.63 -7.96
C ALA A 251 4.68 13.42 -6.45
N PRO A 252 3.47 13.61 -5.86
CA PRO A 252 3.17 13.37 -4.46
C PRO A 252 2.93 11.89 -4.17
N HIS A 253 2.48 11.56 -2.95
CA HIS A 253 2.22 10.19 -2.50
C HIS A 253 1.09 9.49 -3.27
N GLY A 254 -0.03 10.16 -3.47
CA GLY A 254 -1.27 9.58 -4.01
C GLY A 254 -1.27 9.35 -5.52
N LEU A 255 -0.27 8.61 -6.05
CA LEU A 255 -0.07 8.38 -7.48
C LEU A 255 -1.26 7.77 -8.20
N PHE A 256 -2.04 6.92 -7.52
CA PHE A 256 -3.21 6.25 -8.08
C PHE A 256 -4.29 7.22 -8.59
N ALA A 257 -4.32 8.42 -8.02
CA ALA A 257 -5.23 9.49 -8.42
C ALA A 257 -4.53 10.61 -9.20
N THR A 258 -3.40 11.13 -8.70
CA THR A 258 -2.72 12.28 -9.29
C THR A 258 -1.99 11.95 -10.60
N HIS A 259 -1.52 10.72 -10.73
CA HIS A 259 -0.79 10.22 -11.91
C HIS A 259 -1.43 8.95 -12.48
N LYS A 260 -2.77 8.85 -12.38
CA LYS A 260 -3.56 7.67 -12.69
C LYS A 260 -3.19 7.03 -14.04
N ALA A 261 -3.20 7.79 -15.12
CA ALA A 261 -2.92 7.26 -16.46
C ALA A 261 -1.51 6.70 -16.59
N ARG A 262 -0.50 7.42 -16.07
CA ARG A 262 0.89 6.99 -16.10
C ARG A 262 1.11 5.74 -15.24
N LEU A 263 0.59 5.72 -14.01
CA LEU A 263 0.68 4.57 -13.13
C LEU A 263 0.04 3.32 -13.77
N THR A 264 -1.14 3.47 -14.37
CA THR A 264 -1.82 2.39 -15.07
C THR A 264 -0.98 1.86 -16.23
N SER A 265 -0.41 2.75 -17.06
CA SER A 265 0.45 2.37 -18.19
C SER A 265 1.71 1.63 -17.74
N ASP A 266 2.39 2.14 -16.70
CA ASP A 266 3.63 1.52 -16.19
C ASP A 266 3.35 0.15 -15.56
N LEU A 267 2.22 0.00 -14.84
CA LEU A 267 1.79 -1.29 -14.31
C LEU A 267 1.46 -2.29 -15.43
N LEU A 268 0.70 -1.88 -16.45
CA LEU A 268 0.37 -2.75 -17.58
C LEU A 268 1.63 -3.16 -18.36
N THR A 269 2.57 -2.25 -18.58
CA THR A 269 3.87 -2.55 -19.19
C THR A 269 4.65 -3.59 -18.36
N PHE A 270 4.69 -3.42 -17.05
CA PHE A 270 5.33 -4.39 -16.14
C PHE A 270 4.64 -5.75 -16.16
N LEU A 271 3.32 -5.79 -16.30
CA LEU A 271 2.57 -7.04 -16.45
C LEU A 271 2.86 -7.74 -17.79
N GLY A 272 3.27 -7.02 -18.84
CA GLY A 272 3.61 -7.57 -20.15
C GLY A 272 2.62 -7.20 -21.27
N ARG A 273 2.01 -6.00 -21.16
CA ARG A 273 1.08 -5.43 -22.15
C ARG A 273 1.59 -4.10 -22.70
#